data_f419a73235aaad616ef048a7b5371d86
#
_entry.id   f419a73235aaad616ef048a7b5371d86
#
_cell.length_a   1.000
_cell.length_b   1.000
_cell.length_c   1.000
_cell.angle_alpha   90.00
_cell.angle_beta   90.00
_cell.angle_gamma   90.00
#
_symmetry.space_group_name_H-M   'P 1'
#
loop_
_entity.id
_entity.type
_entity.pdbx_description
1 polymer ?
#
loop_
_entity_poly.entity_id
_entity_poly.type
_entity_poly.pdbx_seq_one_letter_code
_entity_poly.pdbx_strand_id
1 'polypeptide(L)' 'MVIKTKYNIGDEVWVMYDNKPSKRAVDFIEIIVASTTSKGFIQYGLKMEGVVERMTEKYLFSTKEELLKSL' A
#
# COMPACT_ATOMS: atom_id res chain seq x y z
N MET A 1 -0.52 17.32 -14.34
CA MET A 1 -0.28 15.87 -14.17
C MET A 1 -1.34 15.28 -13.27
N VAL A 2 -1.98 14.21 -13.72
CA VAL A 2 -2.97 13.53 -12.91
C VAL A 2 -2.31 12.29 -12.31
N ILE A 3 -2.26 12.21 -10.99
CA ILE A 3 -1.72 11.05 -10.31
C ILE A 3 -2.90 10.22 -9.81
N LYS A 4 -2.97 8.99 -10.29
CA LYS A 4 -4.02 8.08 -9.88
C LYS A 4 -3.47 7.09 -8.87
N THR A 5 -4.15 6.97 -7.74
CA THR A 5 -3.83 5.97 -6.75
C THR A 5 -4.71 4.75 -6.95
N LYS A 6 -4.14 3.56 -6.75
CA LYS A 6 -4.88 2.32 -6.89
C LYS A 6 -5.88 2.12 -5.74
N TYR A 7 -5.53 2.61 -4.57
CA TYR A 7 -6.35 2.48 -3.37
C TYR A 7 -6.66 3.85 -2.80
N ASN A 8 -7.75 3.96 -2.09
CA ASN A 8 -8.18 5.18 -1.41
C ASN A 8 -8.08 5.00 0.10
N ILE A 9 -8.04 6.13 0.81
CA ILE A 9 -8.05 6.10 2.28
C ILE A 9 -9.33 5.39 2.73
N GLY A 10 -9.18 4.45 3.63
CA GLY A 10 -10.29 3.64 4.11
C GLY A 10 -10.47 2.31 3.38
N ASP A 11 -9.82 2.14 2.23
CA ASP A 11 -9.89 0.88 1.51
C ASP A 11 -9.15 -0.20 2.30
N GLU A 12 -9.67 -1.42 2.22
CA GLU A 12 -9.02 -2.56 2.86
C GLU A 12 -8.14 -3.28 1.85
N VAL A 13 -6.91 -3.56 2.27
CA VAL A 13 -5.93 -4.24 1.42
C VAL A 13 -5.33 -5.40 2.18
N TRP A 14 -4.76 -6.32 1.46
CA TRP A 14 -4.08 -7.48 2.03
C TRP A 14 -2.58 -7.35 1.88
N VAL A 15 -1.86 -7.59 2.95
CA VAL A 15 -0.40 -7.50 2.99
C VAL A 15 0.16 -8.67 3.79
N MET A 16 1.42 -9.00 3.54
CA MET A 16 2.13 -9.95 4.40
C MET A 16 2.70 -9.18 5.58
N TYR A 17 2.29 -9.54 6.76
CA TYR A 17 2.79 -8.96 8.00
C TYR A 17 3.10 -10.09 8.97
N ASP A 18 4.33 -10.10 9.48
CA ASP A 18 4.79 -11.13 10.39
C ASP A 18 4.58 -12.55 9.82
N ASN A 19 4.93 -12.70 8.53
CA ASN A 19 4.78 -13.95 7.76
C ASN A 19 3.35 -14.45 7.63
N LYS A 20 2.37 -13.57 7.79
CA LYS A 20 0.97 -13.94 7.67
C LYS A 20 0.24 -12.96 6.77
N PRO A 21 -0.72 -13.44 5.95
CA PRO A 21 -1.61 -12.53 5.25
C PRO A 21 -2.45 -11.78 6.26
N SER A 22 -2.47 -10.46 6.14
CA SER A 22 -3.21 -9.61 7.05
C SER A 22 -4.01 -8.58 6.27
N LYS A 23 -5.23 -8.33 6.73
CA LYS A 23 -6.09 -7.33 6.13
C LYS A 23 -5.93 -6.03 6.91
N ARG A 24 -5.63 -4.95 6.21
CA ARG A 24 -5.40 -3.65 6.83
C ARG A 24 -6.11 -2.56 6.03
N ALA A 25 -6.54 -1.52 6.72
CA ALA A 25 -7.14 -0.37 6.07
C ALA A 25 -6.07 0.67 5.74
N VAL A 26 -6.23 1.33 4.61
CA VAL A 26 -5.33 2.41 4.22
C VAL A 26 -5.62 3.63 5.10
N ASP A 27 -4.62 4.06 5.86
CA ASP A 27 -4.74 5.18 6.77
C ASP A 27 -4.39 6.51 6.11
N PHE A 28 -3.35 6.51 5.28
CA PHE A 28 -2.98 7.69 4.51
C PHE A 28 -2.26 7.27 3.22
N ILE A 29 -2.15 8.21 2.30
CA ILE A 29 -1.47 8.00 1.02
C ILE A 29 -0.39 9.06 0.91
N GLU A 30 0.84 8.63 0.64
CA GLU A 30 1.97 9.53 0.47
C GLU A 30 2.44 9.44 -0.98
N ILE A 31 2.52 10.59 -1.63
CA ILE A 31 3.00 10.68 -3.00
C ILE A 31 4.34 11.38 -2.98
N ILE A 32 5.37 10.68 -3.45
CA ILE A 32 6.73 11.21 -3.48
C ILE A 32 7.12 11.44 -4.93
N VAL A 33 7.47 12.67 -5.25
CA VAL A 33 7.89 13.04 -6.60
C VAL A 33 9.33 13.50 -6.54
N ALA A 34 10.19 12.84 -7.30
CA ALA A 34 11.59 13.25 -7.40
C ALA A 34 11.70 14.47 -8.31
N SER A 35 12.44 15.47 -7.86
CA SER A 35 12.55 16.72 -8.63
C SER A 35 13.34 16.58 -9.93
N THR A 36 14.19 15.58 -10.03
CA THR A 36 15.06 15.38 -11.18
C THR A 36 14.53 14.35 -12.18
N THR A 37 13.52 13.59 -11.79
CA THR A 37 12.87 12.63 -12.67
C THR A 37 11.38 12.86 -12.58
N SER A 38 10.69 12.69 -13.67
CA SER A 38 9.24 12.82 -13.68
C SER A 38 8.54 11.61 -13.03
N LYS A 39 9.31 10.68 -12.49
CA LYS A 39 8.76 9.50 -11.85
C LYS A 39 8.54 9.76 -10.36
N GLY A 40 7.29 9.70 -9.95
CA GLY A 40 6.95 9.65 -8.56
C GLY A 40 6.63 8.23 -8.14
N PHE A 41 6.57 7.98 -6.87
CA PHE A 41 6.05 6.72 -6.38
C PHE A 41 5.08 6.97 -5.24
N ILE A 42 4.19 6.03 -5.05
CA ILE A 42 3.10 6.14 -4.10
C ILE A 42 3.31 5.11 -3.00
N GLN A 43 3.21 5.58 -1.78
CA GLN A 43 3.26 4.71 -0.61
C GLN A 43 1.95 4.83 0.15
N TYR A 44 1.51 3.74 0.72
CA TYR A 44 0.28 3.71 1.51
C TYR A 44 0.64 3.47 2.96
N GLY A 45 0.09 4.28 3.84
CA GLY A 45 0.23 4.08 5.27
C GLY A 45 -0.83 3.12 5.76
N LEU A 46 -0.41 1.99 6.32
CA LEU A 46 -1.30 0.98 6.85
C LEU A 46 -1.15 0.94 8.35
N LYS A 47 -2.26 0.95 9.05
CA LYS A 47 -2.24 0.87 10.50
C LYS A 47 -1.99 -0.58 10.91
N MET A 48 -0.78 -0.85 11.38
CA MET A 48 -0.43 -2.11 11.97
C MET A 48 -0.50 -1.99 13.48
N GLU A 49 -0.34 -3.06 14.20
CA GLU A 49 -0.47 -3.11 15.65
C GLU A 49 0.32 -2.00 16.37
N GLY A 50 -0.34 -0.87 16.63
CA GLY A 50 0.27 0.26 17.34
C GLY A 50 1.21 1.14 16.54
N VAL A 51 1.50 0.80 15.28
CA VAL A 51 2.39 1.58 14.41
C VAL A 51 1.75 1.70 13.03
N VAL A 52 2.22 2.69 12.27
CA VAL A 52 1.80 2.85 10.88
C VAL A 52 2.97 2.48 9.99
N GLU A 53 2.77 1.50 9.13
CA GLU A 53 3.78 1.05 8.18
C GLU A 53 3.51 1.65 6.81
N ARG A 54 4.56 2.09 6.13
CA ARG A 54 4.46 2.59 4.77
C ARG A 54 4.82 1.47 3.81
N MET A 55 3.95 1.23 2.84
CA MET A 55 4.16 0.16 1.87
C MET A 55 3.85 0.65 0.47
N THR A 56 4.63 0.18 -0.50
CA THR A 56 4.39 0.51 -1.90
C THR A 56 3.28 -0.38 -2.46
N GLU A 57 2.65 0.08 -3.55
CA GLU A 57 1.54 -0.64 -4.16
C GLU A 57 1.83 -2.10 -4.48
N LYS A 58 3.06 -2.42 -4.86
CA LYS A 58 3.40 -3.79 -5.26
C LYS A 58 3.29 -4.80 -4.13
N TYR A 59 3.25 -4.34 -2.88
CA TYR A 59 3.10 -5.23 -1.74
C TYR A 59 1.67 -5.31 -1.23
N LEU A 60 0.76 -4.60 -1.88
CA LEU A 60 -0.64 -4.54 -1.48
C LEU A 60 -1.51 -5.28 -2.48
N PHE A 61 -2.48 -5.99 -1.99
CA PHE A 61 -3.38 -6.80 -2.82
C PHE A 61 -4.82 -6.54 -2.43
N SER A 62 -5.70 -6.55 -3.41
CA SER A 62 -7.13 -6.33 -3.16
C SER A 62 -7.78 -7.51 -2.45
N THR A 63 -7.25 -8.71 -2.67
CA THR A 63 -7.80 -9.92 -2.08
C THR A 63 -6.68 -10.78 -1.51
N LYS A 64 -7.04 -11.62 -0.55
CA LYS A 64 -6.10 -12.57 0.03
C LYS A 64 -5.59 -13.56 -1.03
N GLU A 65 -6.46 -13.93 -1.97
CA GLU A 65 -6.08 -14.86 -3.03
C GLU A 65 -4.98 -14.30 -3.92
N GLU A 66 -5.09 -13.01 -4.27
CA GLU A 66 -4.04 -12.36 -5.07
C GLU A 66 -2.71 -12.33 -4.31
N LEU A 67 -2.76 -12.05 -3.02
CA LEU A 67 -1.57 -12.04 -2.18
C LEU A 67 -0.91 -13.43 -2.19
N LEU A 68 -1.70 -14.48 -1.99
CA LEU A 68 -1.17 -15.83 -1.95
C LEU A 68 -0.58 -16.27 -3.28
N LYS A 69 -1.14 -15.80 -4.39
CA LYS A 69 -0.61 -16.11 -5.73
C LYS A 69 0.73 -15.44 -5.99
N SER A 70 1.05 -14.39 -5.28
CA SER A 70 2.30 -13.65 -5.47
C SER A 70 3.48 -14.30 -4.75
N LEU A 71 3.24 -15.26 -3.91
CA LEU A 71 4.28 -15.91 -3.11
C LEU A 71 5.02 -17.00 -3.86
#